data_f60ebbc94b6cd8a71293020385776420
#
_entry.id   f60ebbc94b6cd8a71293020385776420
#
_cell.length_a   1.000
_cell.length_b   1.000
_cell.length_c   1.000
_cell.angle_alpha   90.00
_cell.angle_beta   90.00
_cell.angle_gamma   90.00
#
_symmetry.space_group_name_H-M   'P 1'
#
loop_
_entity.id
_entity.type
_entity.pdbx_description
1 polymer ?
#
loop_
_entity_poly.entity_id
_entity_poly.type
_entity_poly.pdbx_seq_one_letter_code
_entity_poly.pdbx_strand_id
1 'polypeptide(L)'
;LRSDKDKNLLTTVKMMNEFLIVLTDMERNGIHINLNDLAQVEKEYRAEFAYLKQKIDKIVYNKMGDTKINLSSPEQLAWLIYSKKPKDKKEWVRIFNIGIDKHTRKNKKRPRFSFHQFRKLVADNTVLLRKTIANQCLSCNGKGVIKKLKVDGTPYKKYTKCAECDGEGFVYSDMAKLAGFNQRPRSVYDVAESGFRTDRITLNKIAGEAEGEFREFIDSVIRHNAIDTYLNTFVEGLKNFTNENSLL
;
A
#
# COMPACT_ATOMS: atom_id res chain seq x y z
N LEU A 1 33.85 47.97 -11.28
CA LEU A 1 32.58 47.71 -11.99
C LEU A 1 32.04 46.37 -11.55
N ARG A 2 30.97 46.35 -10.75
CA ARG A 2 30.28 45.10 -10.38
C ARG A 2 29.71 44.48 -11.65
N SER A 3 29.90 43.18 -11.83
CA SER A 3 29.39 42.49 -13.00
C SER A 3 27.85 42.50 -13.00
N ASP A 4 27.22 42.38 -14.17
CA ASP A 4 25.77 42.33 -14.27
C ASP A 4 25.16 41.14 -13.49
N LYS A 5 25.95 40.06 -13.33
CA LYS A 5 25.62 38.94 -12.44
C LYS A 5 25.50 39.36 -10.97
N ASP A 6 26.39 40.23 -10.48
CA ASP A 6 26.35 40.71 -9.08
C ASP A 6 25.17 41.65 -8.86
N LYS A 7 24.78 42.44 -9.85
CA LYS A 7 23.58 43.32 -9.79
C LYS A 7 22.30 42.45 -9.69
N ASN A 8 22.19 41.40 -10.52
CA ASN A 8 21.06 40.49 -10.48
C ASN A 8 20.98 39.74 -9.16
N LEU A 9 22.12 39.32 -8.60
CA LEU A 9 22.16 38.68 -7.29
C LEU A 9 21.68 39.61 -6.17
N LEU A 10 22.11 40.88 -6.17
CA LEU A 10 21.66 41.87 -5.18
C LEU A 10 20.16 42.15 -5.26
N THR A 11 19.61 42.20 -6.48
CA THR A 11 18.17 42.36 -6.70
C THR A 11 17.41 41.16 -6.15
N THR A 12 17.89 39.94 -6.43
CA THR A 12 17.31 38.72 -5.89
C THR A 12 17.35 38.68 -4.35
N VAL A 13 18.49 39.05 -3.74
CA VAL A 13 18.61 39.10 -2.28
C VAL A 13 17.65 40.12 -1.66
N LYS A 14 17.51 41.31 -2.26
CA LYS A 14 16.54 42.30 -1.77
C LYS A 14 15.11 41.79 -1.84
N MET A 15 14.71 41.24 -2.99
CA MET A 15 13.40 40.63 -3.19
C MET A 15 13.13 39.50 -2.17
N MET A 16 14.12 38.64 -1.93
CA MET A 16 13.99 37.57 -0.93
C MET A 16 13.84 38.12 0.50
N ASN A 17 14.57 39.19 0.84
CA ASN A 17 14.44 39.80 2.15
C ASN A 17 13.06 40.49 2.35
N GLU A 18 12.54 41.17 1.33
CA GLU A 18 11.18 41.73 1.38
C GLU A 18 10.13 40.61 1.46
N PHE A 19 10.32 39.52 0.75
CA PHE A 19 9.43 38.35 0.82
C PHE A 19 9.46 37.67 2.19
N LEU A 20 10.63 37.61 2.87
CA LEU A 20 10.74 37.06 4.23
C LEU A 20 9.86 37.88 5.25
N ILE A 21 9.77 39.20 5.09
CA ILE A 21 8.90 40.02 5.96
C ILE A 21 7.43 39.61 5.77
N VAL A 22 7.00 39.45 4.50
CA VAL A 22 5.63 39.02 4.19
C VAL A 22 5.37 37.59 4.73
N LEU A 23 6.30 36.69 4.59
CA LEU A 23 6.18 35.33 5.15
C LEU A 23 6.06 35.37 6.67
N THR A 24 6.87 36.17 7.34
CA THR A 24 6.80 36.32 8.80
C THR A 24 5.46 36.85 9.26
N ASP A 25 4.91 37.83 8.53
CA ASP A 25 3.57 38.37 8.84
C ASP A 25 2.47 37.33 8.58
N MET A 26 2.59 36.51 7.50
CA MET A 26 1.67 35.40 7.22
C MET A 26 1.73 34.33 8.33
N GLU A 27 2.93 33.92 8.74
CA GLU A 27 3.12 32.96 9.83
C GLU A 27 2.58 33.50 11.17
N ARG A 28 2.78 34.80 11.45
CA ARG A 28 2.28 35.42 12.67
C ARG A 28 0.76 35.56 12.71
N ASN A 29 0.13 35.87 11.56
CA ASN A 29 -1.33 35.99 11.45
C ASN A 29 -2.02 34.62 11.43
N GLY A 30 -1.34 33.59 10.94
CA GLY A 30 -1.88 32.25 10.81
C GLY A 30 -3.01 32.12 9.79
N ILE A 31 -3.63 30.96 9.76
CA ILE A 31 -4.82 30.68 8.95
C ILE A 31 -5.95 30.23 9.85
N HIS A 32 -7.09 30.92 9.77
CA HIS A 32 -8.28 30.56 10.55
C HIS A 32 -8.91 29.26 10.00
N ILE A 33 -9.11 28.29 10.89
CA ILE A 33 -9.77 27.00 10.57
C ILE A 33 -11.12 26.95 11.30
N ASN A 34 -12.19 26.72 10.55
CA ASN A 34 -13.50 26.43 11.15
C ASN A 34 -13.53 24.97 11.64
N LEU A 35 -13.40 24.79 12.95
CA LEU A 35 -13.37 23.46 13.56
C LEU A 35 -14.68 22.67 13.39
N ASN A 36 -15.82 23.38 13.29
CA ASN A 36 -17.11 22.73 13.06
C ASN A 36 -17.20 22.13 11.66
N ASP A 37 -16.76 22.90 10.65
CA ASP A 37 -16.71 22.42 9.26
C ASP A 37 -15.71 21.28 9.12
N LEU A 38 -14.55 21.38 9.78
CA LEU A 38 -13.54 20.32 9.81
C LEU A 38 -14.11 19.03 10.43
N ALA A 39 -14.85 19.12 11.52
CA ALA A 39 -15.49 17.97 12.15
C ALA A 39 -16.57 17.34 11.27
N GLN A 40 -17.35 18.17 10.53
CA GLN A 40 -18.34 17.68 9.59
C GLN A 40 -17.68 16.93 8.43
N VAL A 41 -16.65 17.50 7.82
CA VAL A 41 -15.87 16.87 6.72
C VAL A 41 -15.23 15.56 7.19
N GLU A 42 -14.66 15.53 8.41
CA GLU A 42 -14.12 14.31 8.99
C GLU A 42 -15.16 13.22 9.11
N LYS A 43 -16.35 13.54 9.62
CA LYS A 43 -17.46 12.60 9.77
C LYS A 43 -17.87 12.01 8.42
N GLU A 44 -17.98 12.83 7.39
CA GLU A 44 -18.32 12.40 6.04
C GLU A 44 -17.25 11.47 5.45
N TYR A 45 -15.98 11.84 5.58
CA TYR A 45 -14.87 11.00 5.09
C TYR A 45 -14.74 9.69 5.87
N ARG A 46 -14.97 9.68 7.19
CA ARG A 46 -14.97 8.42 7.96
C ARG A 46 -16.11 7.50 7.54
N ALA A 47 -17.28 8.04 7.23
CA ALA A 47 -18.40 7.25 6.73
C ALA A 47 -18.10 6.67 5.33
N GLU A 48 -17.58 7.49 4.41
CA GLU A 48 -17.16 7.04 3.08
C GLU A 48 -16.05 6.00 3.16
N PHE A 49 -15.06 6.20 4.03
CA PHE A 49 -13.96 5.26 4.27
C PHE A 49 -14.47 3.89 4.72
N ALA A 50 -15.40 3.86 5.69
CA ALA A 50 -16.00 2.62 6.17
C ALA A 50 -16.78 1.90 5.08
N TYR A 51 -17.57 2.63 4.28
CA TYR A 51 -18.31 2.09 3.15
C TYR A 51 -17.37 1.48 2.09
N LEU A 52 -16.34 2.22 1.68
CA LEU A 52 -15.36 1.74 0.69
C LEU A 52 -14.61 0.51 1.21
N LYS A 53 -14.26 0.49 2.49
CA LYS A 53 -13.61 -0.66 3.11
C LYS A 53 -14.47 -1.91 3.02
N GLN A 54 -15.74 -1.83 3.41
CA GLN A 54 -16.67 -2.96 3.32
C GLN A 54 -16.83 -3.47 1.87
N LYS A 55 -16.93 -2.53 0.92
CA LYS A 55 -17.03 -2.85 -0.50
C LYS A 55 -15.78 -3.58 -1.01
N ILE A 56 -14.60 -3.08 -0.66
CA ILE A 56 -13.32 -3.68 -1.03
C ILE A 56 -13.18 -5.06 -0.39
N ASP A 57 -13.46 -5.19 0.91
CA ASP A 57 -13.36 -6.46 1.66
C ASP A 57 -14.26 -7.55 1.03
N LYS A 58 -15.45 -7.20 0.57
CA LYS A 58 -16.35 -8.11 -0.15
C LYS A 58 -15.74 -8.59 -1.46
N ILE A 59 -15.16 -7.68 -2.26
CA ILE A 59 -14.50 -8.03 -3.52
C ILE A 59 -13.26 -8.89 -3.25
N VAL A 60 -12.46 -8.53 -2.26
CA VAL A 60 -11.26 -9.29 -1.85
C VAL A 60 -11.65 -10.71 -1.45
N TYR A 61 -12.66 -10.88 -0.60
CA TYR A 61 -13.16 -12.19 -0.22
C TYR A 61 -13.60 -13.02 -1.43
N ASN A 62 -14.36 -12.42 -2.36
CA ASN A 62 -14.79 -13.10 -3.57
C ASN A 62 -13.62 -13.54 -4.46
N LYS A 63 -12.52 -12.78 -4.49
CA LYS A 63 -11.36 -13.04 -5.37
C LYS A 63 -10.27 -13.89 -4.70
N MET A 64 -10.03 -13.74 -3.41
CA MET A 64 -8.94 -14.40 -2.70
C MET A 64 -9.41 -15.56 -1.82
N GLY A 65 -10.70 -15.61 -1.47
CA GLY A 65 -11.24 -16.51 -0.45
C GLY A 65 -10.94 -15.97 0.96
N ASP A 66 -10.65 -16.87 1.89
CA ASP A 66 -10.46 -16.52 3.30
C ASP A 66 -9.10 -15.89 3.63
N THR A 67 -8.19 -15.78 2.64
CA THR A 67 -6.89 -15.11 2.85
C THR A 67 -7.11 -13.64 3.13
N LYS A 68 -6.69 -13.19 4.30
CA LYS A 68 -6.69 -11.76 4.65
C LYS A 68 -5.63 -11.03 3.82
N ILE A 69 -6.06 -9.97 3.14
CA ILE A 69 -5.19 -9.11 2.33
C ILE A 69 -5.09 -7.74 2.97
N ASN A 70 -3.86 -7.32 3.24
CA ASN A 70 -3.56 -5.95 3.66
C ASN A 70 -3.39 -5.07 2.42
N LEU A 71 -4.37 -4.21 2.14
CA LEU A 71 -4.35 -3.30 0.99
C LEU A 71 -3.28 -2.21 1.08
N SER A 72 -2.80 -1.90 2.29
CA SER A 72 -1.67 -0.98 2.49
C SER A 72 -0.32 -1.62 2.13
N SER A 73 -0.28 -2.95 1.93
CA SER A 73 0.91 -3.64 1.46
C SER A 73 0.93 -3.68 -0.07
N PRO A 74 1.90 -3.00 -0.74
CA PRO A 74 2.02 -3.04 -2.20
C PRO A 74 2.16 -4.46 -2.76
N GLU A 75 2.81 -5.34 -2.00
CA GLU A 75 3.00 -6.74 -2.37
C GLU A 75 1.68 -7.51 -2.40
N GLN A 76 0.87 -7.38 -1.35
CA GLN A 76 -0.41 -8.09 -1.25
C GLN A 76 -1.45 -7.52 -2.22
N LEU A 77 -1.45 -6.22 -2.44
CA LEU A 77 -2.26 -5.59 -3.47
C LEU A 77 -1.87 -6.09 -4.88
N ALA A 78 -0.57 -6.27 -5.14
CA ALA A 78 -0.10 -6.85 -6.39
C ALA A 78 -0.58 -8.31 -6.57
N TRP A 79 -0.64 -9.11 -5.51
CA TRP A 79 -1.18 -10.46 -5.56
C TRP A 79 -2.65 -10.49 -6.01
N LEU A 80 -3.44 -9.56 -5.49
CA LEU A 80 -4.84 -9.45 -5.85
C LEU A 80 -5.04 -9.00 -7.31
N ILE A 81 -4.24 -8.06 -7.79
CA ILE A 81 -4.33 -7.54 -9.16
C ILE A 81 -3.80 -8.57 -10.18
N TYR A 82 -2.61 -9.11 -9.96
CA TYR A 82 -1.90 -9.92 -10.95
C TYR A 82 -2.05 -11.44 -10.72
N SER A 83 -2.60 -11.87 -9.57
CA SER A 83 -2.75 -13.29 -9.21
C SER A 83 -1.44 -14.08 -9.17
N LYS A 84 -0.33 -13.39 -8.98
CA LYS A 84 1.03 -13.94 -9.07
C LYS A 84 1.93 -13.35 -8.02
N LYS A 85 2.88 -14.17 -7.55
CA LYS A 85 4.01 -13.72 -6.71
C LYS A 85 5.33 -14.22 -7.29
N PRO A 86 6.46 -13.53 -7.10
CA PRO A 86 7.77 -14.04 -7.47
C PRO A 86 8.07 -15.35 -6.73
N LYS A 87 8.70 -16.32 -7.43
CA LYS A 87 9.21 -17.57 -6.83
C LYS A 87 10.34 -17.26 -5.85
N ASP A 88 11.30 -16.46 -6.31
CA ASP A 88 12.44 -15.96 -5.53
C ASP A 88 12.60 -14.46 -5.78
N LYS A 89 12.52 -13.66 -4.70
CA LYS A 89 12.65 -12.20 -4.77
C LYS A 89 14.06 -11.76 -5.20
N LYS A 90 15.11 -12.47 -4.80
CA LYS A 90 16.49 -12.13 -5.16
C LYS A 90 16.73 -12.32 -6.66
N GLU A 91 16.32 -13.47 -7.17
CA GLU A 91 16.40 -13.79 -8.59
C GLU A 91 15.55 -12.82 -9.42
N TRP A 92 14.35 -12.51 -8.98
CA TRP A 92 13.45 -11.54 -9.60
C TRP A 92 14.10 -10.16 -9.74
N VAL A 93 14.69 -9.66 -8.66
CA VAL A 93 15.43 -8.38 -8.65
C VAL A 93 16.61 -8.41 -9.62
N ARG A 94 17.33 -9.54 -9.70
CA ARG A 94 18.47 -9.73 -10.60
C ARG A 94 18.04 -9.73 -12.06
N ILE A 95 17.03 -10.51 -12.43
CA ILE A 95 16.54 -10.63 -13.82
C ILE A 95 16.09 -9.28 -14.37
N PHE A 96 15.32 -8.53 -13.61
CA PHE A 96 14.77 -7.25 -14.03
C PHE A 96 15.64 -6.04 -13.67
N ASN A 97 16.83 -6.26 -13.13
CA ASN A 97 17.79 -5.23 -12.69
C ASN A 97 17.13 -4.12 -11.88
N ILE A 98 16.41 -4.52 -10.83
CA ILE A 98 15.67 -3.60 -9.97
C ILE A 98 16.60 -3.02 -8.91
N GLY A 99 16.38 -1.77 -8.52
CA GLY A 99 17.08 -1.10 -7.43
C GLY A 99 17.76 0.19 -7.83
N ILE A 100 18.51 0.73 -6.87
CA ILE A 100 19.26 1.99 -7.02
C ILE A 100 20.73 1.64 -7.26
N ASP A 101 21.33 2.29 -8.21
CA ASP A 101 22.78 2.23 -8.44
C ASP A 101 23.51 2.96 -7.30
N LYS A 102 24.46 2.27 -6.66
CA LYS A 102 25.17 2.79 -5.48
C LYS A 102 26.05 4.00 -5.77
N HIS A 103 26.56 4.13 -6.99
CA HIS A 103 27.47 5.21 -7.38
C HIS A 103 26.69 6.44 -7.86
N THR A 104 25.69 6.22 -8.72
CA THR A 104 24.92 7.33 -9.32
C THR A 104 23.73 7.77 -8.47
N ARG A 105 23.33 6.99 -7.45
CA ARG A 105 22.10 7.17 -6.66
C ARG A 105 20.83 7.26 -7.49
N LYS A 106 20.88 6.79 -8.74
CA LYS A 106 19.75 6.73 -9.68
C LYS A 106 19.23 5.31 -9.81
N ASN A 107 18.00 5.18 -10.26
CA ASN A 107 17.44 3.87 -10.58
C ASN A 107 18.30 3.18 -11.65
N LYS A 108 18.59 1.89 -11.45
CA LYS A 108 19.30 1.07 -12.43
C LYS A 108 18.54 1.03 -13.75
N LYS A 109 19.27 1.02 -14.87
CA LYS A 109 18.66 0.84 -16.19
C LYS A 109 17.97 -0.52 -16.28
N ARG A 110 16.69 -0.51 -16.63
CA ARG A 110 15.94 -1.74 -16.88
C ARG A 110 16.41 -2.40 -18.18
N PRO A 111 16.55 -3.74 -18.22
CA PRO A 111 16.87 -4.44 -19.47
C PRO A 111 15.73 -4.25 -20.48
N ARG A 112 16.11 -4.26 -21.74
CA ARG A 112 15.15 -4.22 -22.84
C ARG A 112 14.79 -5.65 -23.23
N PHE A 113 13.54 -6.01 -23.09
CA PHE A 113 12.99 -7.29 -23.53
C PHE A 113 11.96 -7.05 -24.63
N SER A 114 11.88 -7.97 -25.59
CA SER A 114 10.70 -8.07 -26.44
C SER A 114 9.48 -8.43 -25.57
N PHE A 115 8.28 -8.14 -26.04
CA PHE A 115 7.05 -8.47 -25.33
C PHE A 115 6.94 -9.97 -24.99
N HIS A 116 7.33 -10.82 -25.94
CA HIS A 116 7.33 -12.27 -25.77
C HIS A 116 8.34 -12.73 -24.71
N GLN A 117 9.59 -12.24 -24.77
CA GLN A 117 10.62 -12.54 -23.76
C GLN A 117 10.19 -12.10 -22.37
N PHE A 118 9.63 -10.89 -22.23
CA PHE A 118 9.15 -10.38 -20.95
C PHE A 118 8.07 -11.28 -20.37
N ARG A 119 7.06 -11.65 -21.16
CA ARG A 119 5.98 -12.55 -20.71
C ARG A 119 6.50 -13.91 -20.28
N LYS A 120 7.44 -14.50 -21.04
CA LYS A 120 8.06 -15.77 -20.69
C LYS A 120 8.83 -15.67 -19.37
N LEU A 121 9.67 -14.65 -19.19
CA LEU A 121 10.42 -14.43 -17.95
C LEU A 121 9.48 -14.26 -16.74
N VAL A 122 8.39 -13.50 -16.89
CA VAL A 122 7.38 -13.38 -15.83
C VAL A 122 6.73 -14.72 -15.52
N ALA A 123 6.34 -15.50 -16.51
CA ALA A 123 5.72 -16.80 -16.31
C ALA A 123 6.66 -17.80 -15.60
N ASP A 124 7.92 -17.85 -16.05
CA ASP A 124 8.91 -18.79 -15.52
C ASP A 124 9.30 -18.48 -14.07
N ASN A 125 9.28 -17.19 -13.69
CA ASN A 125 9.74 -16.70 -12.39
C ASN A 125 8.63 -16.32 -11.41
N THR A 126 7.36 -16.64 -11.71
CA THR A 126 6.24 -16.41 -10.81
C THR A 126 5.46 -17.68 -10.51
N VAL A 127 4.80 -17.68 -9.34
CA VAL A 127 3.82 -18.71 -8.95
C VAL A 127 2.44 -18.09 -9.03
N LEU A 128 1.49 -18.84 -9.61
CA LEU A 128 0.07 -18.48 -9.61
C LEU A 128 -0.53 -18.69 -8.21
N LEU A 129 -1.26 -17.71 -7.74
CA LEU A 129 -1.96 -17.79 -6.48
C LEU A 129 -3.33 -18.46 -6.67
N ARG A 130 -3.71 -19.28 -5.70
CA ARG A 130 -5.01 -19.94 -5.64
C ARG A 130 -5.84 -19.32 -4.54
N LYS A 131 -7.17 -19.38 -4.68
CA LYS A 131 -8.08 -19.02 -3.58
C LYS A 131 -7.87 -19.98 -2.43
N THR A 132 -8.03 -19.48 -1.22
CA THR A 132 -7.89 -20.31 -0.02
C THR A 132 -9.20 -20.43 0.72
N ILE A 133 -9.35 -21.54 1.45
CA ILE A 133 -10.40 -21.76 2.44
C ILE A 133 -9.72 -21.92 3.79
N ALA A 134 -10.24 -21.23 4.80
CA ALA A 134 -9.84 -21.39 6.17
C ALA A 134 -10.57 -22.58 6.78
N ASN A 135 -9.82 -23.60 7.17
CA ASN A 135 -10.34 -24.73 7.92
C ASN A 135 -9.98 -24.57 9.39
N GLN A 136 -10.87 -24.93 10.28
CA GLN A 136 -10.57 -24.93 11.71
C GLN A 136 -9.36 -25.84 11.99
N CYS A 137 -8.36 -25.33 12.70
CA CYS A 137 -7.22 -26.12 13.09
C CYS A 137 -7.64 -27.23 14.06
N LEU A 138 -7.42 -28.47 13.67
CA LEU A 138 -7.81 -29.65 14.47
C LEU A 138 -6.96 -29.78 15.72
N SER A 139 -5.68 -29.44 15.69
CA SER A 139 -4.77 -29.57 16.85
C SER A 139 -5.12 -28.65 18.03
N CYS A 140 -5.71 -27.49 17.77
CA CYS A 140 -6.14 -26.58 18.82
C CYS A 140 -7.65 -26.35 18.87
N ASN A 141 -8.42 -27.06 18.03
CA ASN A 141 -9.87 -26.88 17.88
C ASN A 141 -10.27 -25.41 17.71
N GLY A 142 -9.55 -24.68 16.84
CA GLY A 142 -9.82 -23.28 16.53
C GLY A 142 -9.37 -22.27 17.60
N LYS A 143 -8.77 -22.70 18.72
CA LYS A 143 -8.38 -21.81 19.82
C LYS A 143 -7.07 -21.04 19.58
N GLY A 144 -6.27 -21.43 18.59
CA GLY A 144 -4.95 -20.85 18.32
C GLY A 144 -3.88 -21.20 19.36
N VAL A 145 -4.27 -21.74 20.51
CA VAL A 145 -3.37 -22.07 21.62
C VAL A 145 -3.62 -23.49 22.12
N ILE A 146 -2.56 -24.13 22.59
CA ILE A 146 -2.60 -25.48 23.16
C ILE A 146 -1.91 -25.48 24.52
N LYS A 147 -2.32 -26.41 25.41
CA LYS A 147 -1.58 -26.72 26.63
C LYS A 147 -0.63 -27.88 26.33
N LYS A 148 0.67 -27.67 26.50
CA LYS A 148 1.62 -28.78 26.47
C LYS A 148 1.42 -29.66 27.70
N LEU A 149 1.61 -30.95 27.52
CA LEU A 149 1.60 -31.90 28.62
C LEU A 149 3.01 -32.07 29.17
N LYS A 150 3.13 -32.24 30.48
CA LYS A 150 4.36 -32.67 31.15
C LYS A 150 4.59 -34.15 30.91
N VAL A 151 5.75 -34.64 31.32
CA VAL A 151 6.11 -36.08 31.23
C VAL A 151 5.13 -36.95 32.03
N ASP A 152 4.56 -36.42 33.10
CA ASP A 152 3.56 -37.09 33.95
C ASP A 152 2.11 -37.02 33.40
N GLY A 153 1.93 -36.46 32.19
CA GLY A 153 0.63 -36.33 31.54
C GLY A 153 -0.19 -35.13 32.02
N THR A 154 0.26 -34.36 33.03
CA THR A 154 -0.45 -33.17 33.50
C THR A 154 -0.21 -31.96 32.60
N PRO A 155 -1.24 -31.12 32.33
CA PRO A 155 -1.05 -29.94 31.47
C PRO A 155 -0.26 -28.83 32.19
N TYR A 156 0.60 -28.14 31.46
CA TYR A 156 1.23 -26.91 31.93
C TYR A 156 0.18 -25.82 32.22
N LYS A 157 0.45 -24.95 33.19
CA LYS A 157 -0.41 -23.80 33.51
C LYS A 157 -0.48 -22.78 32.39
N LYS A 158 0.59 -22.62 31.61
CA LYS A 158 0.67 -21.65 30.50
C LYS A 158 0.24 -22.27 29.17
N TYR A 159 -0.52 -21.51 28.40
CA TYR A 159 -0.82 -21.81 27.00
C TYR A 159 0.37 -21.47 26.11
N THR A 160 0.58 -22.27 25.09
CA THR A 160 1.55 -22.02 24.02
C THR A 160 0.81 -21.87 22.71
N LYS A 161 1.35 -21.08 21.79
CA LYS A 161 0.80 -20.98 20.43
C LYS A 161 0.75 -22.38 19.80
N CYS A 162 -0.32 -22.66 19.08
CA CYS A 162 -0.43 -23.88 18.28
C CYS A 162 0.56 -23.79 17.12
N ALA A 163 1.45 -24.78 17.00
CA ALA A 163 2.48 -24.80 15.96
C ALA A 163 1.90 -25.03 14.54
N GLU A 164 0.73 -25.68 14.44
CA GLU A 164 0.12 -26.02 13.17
C GLU A 164 -0.58 -24.83 12.51
N CYS A 165 -1.19 -23.94 13.29
CA CYS A 165 -1.88 -22.75 12.81
C CYS A 165 -1.18 -21.44 13.23
N ASP A 166 0.02 -21.51 13.79
CA ASP A 166 0.80 -20.37 14.29
C ASP A 166 0.01 -19.39 15.18
N GLY A 167 -0.94 -19.95 15.93
CA GLY A 167 -1.77 -19.19 16.85
C GLY A 167 -3.05 -18.59 16.25
N GLU A 168 -3.30 -18.74 14.96
CA GLU A 168 -4.49 -18.17 14.30
C GLU A 168 -5.77 -18.96 14.52
N GLY A 169 -5.67 -20.24 14.87
CA GLY A 169 -6.83 -21.13 15.04
C GLY A 169 -7.34 -21.75 13.73
N PHE A 170 -6.84 -21.32 12.58
CA PHE A 170 -7.23 -21.78 11.27
C PHE A 170 -6.02 -22.21 10.45
N VAL A 171 -6.21 -23.21 9.58
CA VAL A 171 -5.24 -23.66 8.57
C VAL A 171 -5.84 -23.40 7.21
N TYR A 172 -5.07 -22.74 6.33
CA TYR A 172 -5.52 -22.39 4.99
C TYR A 172 -5.17 -23.50 3.99
N SER A 173 -6.15 -23.92 3.21
CA SER A 173 -5.96 -24.86 2.10
C SER A 173 -6.28 -24.20 0.77
N ASP A 174 -5.47 -24.51 -0.26
CA ASP A 174 -5.65 -23.99 -1.61
C ASP A 174 -6.84 -24.64 -2.31
N MET A 175 -7.66 -23.81 -2.95
CA MET A 175 -8.72 -24.25 -3.86
C MET A 175 -8.17 -24.44 -5.29
N ALA A 176 -8.93 -25.15 -6.12
CA ALA A 176 -8.62 -25.27 -7.55
C ALA A 176 -8.73 -23.93 -8.31
N LYS A 177 -9.52 -22.98 -7.79
CA LYS A 177 -9.78 -21.69 -8.45
C LYS A 177 -8.63 -20.70 -8.29
N LEU A 178 -8.33 -19.97 -9.38
CA LEU A 178 -7.34 -18.90 -9.37
C LEU A 178 -7.79 -17.76 -8.44
N ALA A 179 -6.84 -17.20 -7.68
CA ALA A 179 -7.06 -16.02 -6.87
C ALA A 179 -6.86 -14.74 -7.67
N GLY A 180 -7.50 -13.63 -7.22
CA GLY A 180 -7.31 -12.30 -7.79
C GLY A 180 -7.95 -12.08 -9.15
N PHE A 181 -7.54 -10.97 -9.80
CA PHE A 181 -8.08 -10.51 -11.09
C PHE A 181 -7.27 -11.00 -12.30
N ASN A 182 -6.13 -11.65 -12.08
CA ASN A 182 -5.25 -12.21 -13.11
C ASN A 182 -4.87 -11.22 -14.22
N GLN A 183 -4.61 -9.96 -13.84
CA GLN A 183 -4.15 -8.97 -14.79
C GLN A 183 -2.75 -9.29 -15.30
N ARG A 184 -2.42 -8.78 -16.48
CA ARG A 184 -1.12 -9.04 -17.11
C ARG A 184 -0.25 -7.79 -17.03
N PRO A 185 0.98 -7.89 -16.52
CA PRO A 185 1.93 -6.79 -16.62
C PRO A 185 2.28 -6.56 -18.09
N ARG A 186 2.46 -5.31 -18.51
CA ARG A 186 2.66 -4.90 -19.90
C ARG A 186 4.11 -4.77 -20.26
N SER A 187 4.89 -4.32 -19.29
CA SER A 187 6.29 -3.97 -19.53
C SER A 187 7.15 -4.25 -18.30
N VAL A 188 8.46 -4.20 -18.50
CA VAL A 188 9.45 -4.29 -17.42
C VAL A 188 9.30 -3.18 -16.38
N TYR A 189 8.64 -2.09 -16.73
CA TYR A 189 8.40 -0.95 -15.81
C TYR A 189 7.26 -1.23 -14.81
N ASP A 190 6.41 -2.22 -15.07
CA ASP A 190 5.36 -2.66 -14.15
C ASP A 190 5.90 -3.61 -13.07
N VAL A 191 7.19 -3.96 -13.15
CA VAL A 191 7.86 -4.83 -12.19
C VAL A 191 8.44 -4.02 -11.04
N ALA A 192 8.25 -4.49 -9.81
CA ALA A 192 8.79 -3.93 -8.58
C ALA A 192 9.60 -4.97 -7.80
N GLU A 193 10.30 -4.55 -6.79
CA GLU A 193 11.13 -5.42 -5.93
C GLU A 193 10.29 -6.51 -5.24
N SER A 194 9.09 -6.16 -4.80
CA SER A 194 8.12 -7.05 -4.17
C SER A 194 7.28 -7.88 -5.18
N GLY A 195 7.53 -7.74 -6.48
CA GLY A 195 6.78 -8.39 -7.56
C GLY A 195 6.32 -7.40 -8.63
N PHE A 196 5.13 -6.81 -8.47
CA PHE A 196 4.57 -5.88 -9.45
C PHE A 196 4.27 -4.53 -8.80
N ARG A 197 4.31 -3.47 -9.60
CA ARG A 197 3.99 -2.12 -9.13
C ARG A 197 2.52 -1.94 -8.88
N THR A 198 2.22 -1.24 -7.78
CA THR A 198 0.87 -0.83 -7.37
C THR A 198 0.87 0.60 -6.86
N ASP A 199 1.84 1.42 -7.31
CA ASP A 199 1.84 2.85 -7.01
C ASP A 199 0.67 3.57 -7.68
N ARG A 200 0.34 4.78 -7.20
CA ARG A 200 -0.80 5.58 -7.67
C ARG A 200 -0.81 5.77 -9.19
N ILE A 201 0.37 5.98 -9.78
CA ILE A 201 0.50 6.18 -11.23
C ILE A 201 0.12 4.90 -11.98
N THR A 202 0.62 3.77 -11.51
CA THR A 202 0.32 2.44 -12.09
C THR A 202 -1.16 2.10 -11.92
N LEU A 203 -1.74 2.33 -10.73
CA LEU A 203 -3.17 2.08 -10.48
C LEU A 203 -4.06 2.95 -11.38
N ASN A 204 -3.74 4.23 -11.56
CA ASN A 204 -4.48 5.10 -12.47
C ASN A 204 -4.42 4.64 -13.93
N LYS A 205 -3.25 4.15 -14.40
CA LYS A 205 -3.11 3.56 -15.74
C LYS A 205 -3.96 2.30 -15.89
N ILE A 206 -3.95 1.43 -14.89
CA ILE A 206 -4.77 0.21 -14.85
C ILE A 206 -6.25 0.58 -14.86
N ALA A 207 -6.65 1.55 -14.03
CA ALA A 207 -8.02 2.05 -13.97
C ALA A 207 -8.54 2.54 -15.32
N GLY A 208 -7.71 3.23 -16.12
CA GLY A 208 -8.09 3.73 -17.45
C GLY A 208 -8.51 2.64 -18.43
N GLU A 209 -8.10 1.39 -18.20
CA GLU A 209 -8.34 0.26 -19.10
C GLU A 209 -9.12 -0.88 -18.43
N ALA A 210 -9.35 -0.77 -17.13
CA ALA A 210 -10.12 -1.74 -16.38
C ALA A 210 -11.61 -1.60 -16.69
N GLU A 211 -12.35 -2.72 -16.66
CA GLU A 211 -13.78 -2.79 -16.86
C GLU A 211 -14.47 -3.60 -15.77
N GLY A 212 -15.77 -3.40 -15.60
CA GLY A 212 -16.60 -4.16 -14.68
C GLY A 212 -16.13 -4.13 -13.23
N GLU A 213 -16.20 -5.26 -12.55
CA GLU A 213 -15.84 -5.42 -11.13
C GLU A 213 -14.37 -5.02 -10.84
N PHE A 214 -13.47 -5.23 -11.80
CA PHE A 214 -12.07 -4.86 -11.64
C PHE A 214 -11.88 -3.34 -11.64
N ARG A 215 -12.59 -2.62 -12.51
CA ARG A 215 -12.61 -1.16 -12.51
C ARG A 215 -13.12 -0.62 -11.19
N GLU A 216 -14.25 -1.14 -10.75
CA GLU A 216 -14.88 -0.75 -9.50
C GLU A 216 -13.96 -0.97 -8.29
N PHE A 217 -13.23 -2.09 -8.27
CA PHE A 217 -12.24 -2.38 -7.25
C PHE A 217 -11.10 -1.34 -7.26
N ILE A 218 -10.48 -1.09 -8.41
CA ILE A 218 -9.34 -0.16 -8.50
C ILE A 218 -9.74 1.26 -8.12
N ASP A 219 -10.89 1.76 -8.62
CA ASP A 219 -11.40 3.09 -8.27
C ASP A 219 -11.67 3.19 -6.75
N SER A 220 -12.23 2.13 -6.15
CA SER A 220 -12.47 2.07 -4.71
C SER A 220 -11.17 2.09 -3.90
N VAL A 221 -10.13 1.38 -4.33
CA VAL A 221 -8.80 1.38 -3.67
C VAL A 221 -8.13 2.75 -3.77
N ILE A 222 -8.15 3.38 -4.95
CA ILE A 222 -7.58 4.72 -5.15
C ILE A 222 -8.27 5.73 -4.24
N ARG A 223 -9.61 5.71 -4.19
CA ARG A 223 -10.40 6.62 -3.35
C ARG A 223 -10.19 6.36 -1.86
N HIS A 224 -10.19 5.10 -1.44
CA HIS A 224 -9.90 4.70 -0.07
C HIS A 224 -8.54 5.22 0.41
N ASN A 225 -7.47 5.04 -0.38
CA ASN A 225 -6.13 5.50 -0.03
C ASN A 225 -6.04 7.04 -0.01
N ALA A 226 -6.79 7.74 -0.86
CA ALA A 226 -6.87 9.20 -0.83
C ALA A 226 -7.54 9.69 0.47
N ILE A 227 -8.67 9.08 0.85
CA ILE A 227 -9.39 9.43 2.09
C ILE A 227 -8.52 9.12 3.32
N ASP A 228 -7.83 7.97 3.35
CA ASP A 228 -6.91 7.62 4.41
C ASP A 228 -5.83 8.70 4.61
N THR A 229 -5.25 9.18 3.50
CA THR A 229 -4.30 10.30 3.54
C THR A 229 -4.95 11.59 4.05
N TYR A 230 -6.16 11.92 3.62
CA TYR A 230 -6.86 13.11 4.10
C TYR A 230 -7.15 13.05 5.60
N LEU A 231 -7.64 11.94 6.09
CA LEU A 231 -7.94 11.77 7.51
C LEU A 231 -6.67 11.82 8.37
N ASN A 232 -5.65 11.02 8.03
CA ASN A 232 -4.48 10.85 8.88
C ASN A 232 -3.45 11.98 8.73
N THR A 233 -3.38 12.65 7.58
CA THR A 233 -2.37 13.70 7.36
C THR A 233 -2.97 15.08 7.51
N PHE A 234 -4.10 15.36 6.84
CA PHE A 234 -4.65 16.72 6.83
C PHE A 234 -5.56 16.99 8.03
N VAL A 235 -6.56 16.13 8.28
CA VAL A 235 -7.52 16.35 9.37
C VAL A 235 -6.82 16.28 10.72
N GLU A 236 -6.05 15.23 10.98
CA GLU A 236 -5.28 15.09 12.22
C GLU A 236 -4.20 16.18 12.35
N GLY A 237 -3.51 16.51 11.25
CA GLY A 237 -2.53 17.58 11.21
C GLY A 237 -3.14 18.93 11.56
N LEU A 238 -4.25 19.30 10.92
CA LEU A 238 -4.95 20.55 11.21
C LEU A 238 -5.40 20.62 12.67
N LYS A 239 -5.98 19.56 13.22
CA LYS A 239 -6.38 19.50 14.62
C LYS A 239 -5.21 19.67 15.59
N ASN A 240 -4.08 19.04 15.31
CA ASN A 240 -2.91 19.06 16.18
C ASN A 240 -2.19 20.42 16.19
N PHE A 241 -2.27 21.17 15.09
CA PHE A 241 -1.61 22.46 14.94
C PHE A 241 -2.54 23.66 15.19
N THR A 242 -3.85 23.45 15.30
CA THR A 242 -4.79 24.53 15.59
C THR A 242 -4.73 24.91 17.09
N ASN A 243 -4.55 26.17 17.38
CA ASN A 243 -4.57 26.70 18.74
C ASN A 243 -6.00 26.94 19.25
N GLU A 244 -6.16 27.42 20.51
CA GLU A 244 -7.45 27.70 21.14
C GLU A 244 -8.31 28.71 20.35
N ASN A 245 -7.68 29.57 19.54
CA ASN A 245 -8.35 30.57 18.70
C ASN A 245 -8.68 30.05 17.30
N SER A 246 -8.53 28.75 17.03
CA SER A 246 -8.72 28.14 15.72
C SER A 246 -7.76 28.67 14.64
N LEU A 247 -6.55 29.10 15.03
CA LEU A 247 -5.47 29.55 14.15
C LEU A 247 -4.40 28.46 14.02
N LEU A 248 -3.90 28.31 12.81
CA LEU A 248 -2.75 27.46 12.44
C LEU A 248 -1.48 28.28 12.57
#